data_80e4c15a4ff97249680c975ce3dee411
#
_entry.id   80e4c15a4ff97249680c975ce3dee411
#
_cell.length_a   1.000
_cell.length_b   1.000
_cell.length_c   1.000
_cell.angle_alpha   90.00
_cell.angle_beta   90.00
_cell.angle_gamma   90.00
#
_symmetry.space_group_name_H-M   'P 1'
#
loop_
_entity.id
_entity.type
_entity.pdbx_description
1 polymer ?
#
loop_
_entity_poly.entity_id
_entity_poly.type
_entity_poly.pdbx_seq_one_letter_code
_entity_poly.pdbx_strand_id
1 'polypeptide(L)'
;MDRRQMESAVAGVVRSLGASLKNLGLYPTTHPLVRTPVEKCHTELAPFFTDRSELVLTVSDGTLVLEGVPIFQLTSSLELFMARLGTIGLPAVIFERGVSVEDIELFVRFLHETREQGVPIPEIKARLARWGVTHIRVTATEDEENDDFTLAREIYGSALNVVVRALKDVRNGKTPDGAESDRVVREMSGMVSRNRDAMLALTLIKNFDEYTYNHSVNVSVLSLAVAETLGMSETERIGIGVAGLLHDVGKTQLALDLIRKPGTLTVEEFEEIKKHPEEGFAILGKMTYIQESTRAVVREHHMRFDRTGYPRPEPEYRISPYSYVIAVADCYDALTTMRSYQKARTPRQALEIMRKLAGKSLDPDLVELMERSLGVYPVGTMVRLNTMEVGVVTATPDGGKGEPMLAILFDRSGNPLAAPLGVDLKEPDPSSGRPRRMILGTVNPLMHPTVSISGILQAVSV
;
A
#
# COMPACT_ATOMS: atom_id res chain seq x y z
N MET A 1 8.07 16.95 -11.68
CA MET A 1 8.54 16.77 -10.29
C MET A 1 8.67 15.27 -10.07
N ASP A 2 9.79 14.77 -9.51
CA ASP A 2 9.86 13.35 -9.17
C ASP A 2 8.99 13.01 -7.95
N ARG A 3 8.70 11.72 -7.70
CA ARG A 3 7.79 11.28 -6.65
C ARG A 3 8.25 11.70 -5.25
N ARG A 4 9.56 11.65 -4.95
CA ARG A 4 10.11 12.08 -3.64
C ARG A 4 9.95 13.58 -3.42
N GLN A 5 10.18 14.36 -4.49
CA GLN A 5 9.94 15.80 -4.45
C GLN A 5 8.45 16.09 -4.23
N MET A 6 7.57 15.30 -4.85
CA MET A 6 6.12 15.40 -4.68
C MET A 6 5.69 15.06 -3.24
N GLU A 7 6.11 13.93 -2.69
CA GLU A 7 5.81 13.53 -1.32
C GLU A 7 6.35 14.54 -0.29
N SER A 8 7.58 15.03 -0.51
CA SER A 8 8.18 16.07 0.34
C SER A 8 7.41 17.39 0.27
N ALA A 9 6.97 17.80 -0.91
CA ALA A 9 6.22 19.04 -1.11
C ALA A 9 4.82 18.93 -0.47
N VAL A 10 4.12 17.81 -0.62
CA VAL A 10 2.83 17.57 0.04
C VAL A 10 2.96 17.56 1.56
N ALA A 11 3.99 16.85 2.08
CA ALA A 11 4.26 16.89 3.52
C ALA A 11 4.59 18.30 4.00
N GLY A 12 5.17 19.15 3.15
CA GLY A 12 5.36 20.57 3.35
C GLY A 12 4.03 21.32 3.45
N VAL A 13 3.18 21.20 2.44
CA VAL A 13 1.83 21.83 2.38
C VAL A 13 1.04 21.50 3.64
N VAL A 14 0.94 20.23 4.01
CA VAL A 14 0.13 19.80 5.16
C VAL A 14 0.75 20.23 6.49
N ARG A 15 2.10 20.21 6.60
CA ARG A 15 2.78 20.79 7.78
C ARG A 15 2.46 22.27 7.94
N SER A 16 2.47 23.01 6.86
CA SER A 16 2.19 24.44 6.85
C SER A 16 0.74 24.72 7.23
N LEU A 17 -0.23 23.96 6.70
CA LEU A 17 -1.64 24.03 7.10
C LEU A 17 -1.83 23.67 8.59
N GLY A 18 -1.23 22.58 9.06
CA GLY A 18 -1.33 22.16 10.45
C GLY A 18 -0.68 23.12 11.43
N ALA A 19 0.46 23.74 11.04
CA ALA A 19 1.11 24.76 11.85
C ALA A 19 0.25 26.03 11.97
N SER A 20 -0.35 26.48 10.86
CA SER A 20 -1.25 27.62 10.86
C SER A 20 -2.49 27.35 11.71
N LEU A 21 -3.12 26.19 11.55
CA LEU A 21 -4.27 25.75 12.33
C LEU A 21 -3.99 25.71 13.84
N LYS A 22 -2.84 25.17 14.23
CA LYS A 22 -2.39 25.13 15.63
C LYS A 22 -2.23 26.53 16.21
N ASN A 23 -1.61 27.42 15.44
CA ASN A 23 -1.30 28.77 15.90
C ASN A 23 -2.55 29.66 15.98
N LEU A 24 -3.59 29.43 15.16
CA LEU A 24 -4.88 30.09 15.28
C LEU A 24 -5.58 29.88 16.64
N GLY A 25 -5.25 28.78 17.32
CA GLY A 25 -5.73 28.55 18.69
C GLY A 25 -5.13 29.50 19.73
N LEU A 26 -4.03 30.18 19.40
CA LEU A 26 -3.26 31.02 20.33
C LEU A 26 -3.14 32.47 19.86
N TYR A 27 -3.23 32.75 18.57
CA TYR A 27 -2.95 34.06 17.97
C TYR A 27 -4.01 34.42 16.91
N PRO A 28 -4.26 35.72 16.68
CA PRO A 28 -5.16 36.17 15.63
C PRO A 28 -4.58 35.85 14.23
N THR A 29 -5.44 35.82 13.20
CA THR A 29 -5.07 35.51 11.80
C THR A 29 -3.94 36.37 11.25
N THR A 30 -3.89 37.65 11.67
CA THR A 30 -2.87 38.61 11.23
C THR A 30 -1.50 38.39 11.86
N HIS A 31 -1.38 37.53 12.87
CA HIS A 31 -0.12 37.32 13.57
C HIS A 31 0.88 36.56 12.67
N PRO A 32 2.18 36.93 12.65
CA PRO A 32 3.18 36.29 11.79
C PRO A 32 3.26 34.75 11.92
N LEU A 33 3.11 34.22 13.14
CA LEU A 33 3.12 32.78 13.39
C LEU A 33 1.96 32.03 12.69
N VAL A 34 0.85 32.70 12.36
CA VAL A 34 -0.26 32.16 11.59
C VAL A 34 -0.04 32.39 10.10
N ARG A 35 0.34 33.61 9.72
CA ARG A 35 0.43 34.04 8.32
C ARG A 35 1.62 33.45 7.57
N THR A 36 2.81 33.39 8.20
CA THR A 36 4.00 32.82 7.54
C THR A 36 3.80 31.37 7.09
N PRO A 37 3.20 30.45 7.91
CA PRO A 37 2.86 29.11 7.43
C PRO A 37 1.86 29.11 6.25
N VAL A 38 0.86 30.02 6.22
CA VAL A 38 -0.09 30.15 5.10
C VAL A 38 0.64 30.56 3.80
N GLU A 39 1.49 31.57 3.86
CA GLU A 39 2.30 32.04 2.73
C GLU A 39 3.24 30.93 2.24
N LYS A 40 3.82 30.16 3.17
CA LYS A 40 4.64 29.01 2.86
C LYS A 40 3.84 27.90 2.18
N CYS A 41 2.64 27.59 2.67
CA CYS A 41 1.73 26.62 2.05
C CYS A 41 1.44 27.00 0.60
N HIS A 42 1.13 28.27 0.33
CA HIS A 42 0.90 28.78 -1.03
C HIS A 42 2.13 28.55 -1.93
N THR A 43 3.34 28.84 -1.41
CA THR A 43 4.59 28.62 -2.16
C THR A 43 4.83 27.11 -2.43
N GLU A 44 4.50 26.25 -1.47
CA GLU A 44 4.64 24.80 -1.59
C GLU A 44 3.60 24.17 -2.53
N LEU A 45 2.43 24.78 -2.71
CA LEU A 45 1.40 24.37 -3.67
C LEU A 45 1.77 24.72 -5.13
N ALA A 46 2.46 25.83 -5.36
CA ALA A 46 2.73 26.35 -6.69
C ALA A 46 3.37 25.33 -7.68
N PRO A 47 4.35 24.49 -7.29
CA PRO A 47 4.95 23.51 -8.16
C PRO A 47 3.98 22.45 -8.70
N PHE A 48 2.91 22.15 -7.96
CA PHE A 48 1.92 21.14 -8.39
C PHE A 48 1.09 21.60 -9.58
N PHE A 49 0.87 22.90 -9.71
CA PHE A 49 0.04 23.46 -10.77
C PHE A 49 0.76 23.74 -12.11
N THR A 50 2.02 23.33 -12.22
CA THR A 50 2.76 23.43 -13.51
C THR A 50 2.09 22.57 -14.58
N ASP A 51 1.76 21.32 -14.23
CA ASP A 51 1.25 20.31 -15.16
C ASP A 51 -0.20 19.88 -14.87
N ARG A 52 -0.86 20.48 -13.84
CA ARG A 52 -2.18 20.09 -13.35
C ARG A 52 -3.07 21.29 -13.11
N SER A 53 -4.38 21.06 -13.18
CA SER A 53 -5.38 22.08 -12.82
C SER A 53 -5.77 22.03 -11.34
N GLU A 54 -5.60 20.87 -10.70
CA GLU A 54 -6.01 20.66 -9.30
C GLU A 54 -5.08 19.69 -8.58
N LEU A 55 -5.12 19.72 -7.25
CA LEU A 55 -4.41 18.82 -6.34
C LEU A 55 -5.44 18.29 -5.33
N VAL A 56 -5.66 16.97 -5.33
CA VAL A 56 -6.62 16.31 -4.47
C VAL A 56 -5.93 15.69 -3.27
N LEU A 57 -6.28 16.16 -2.07
CA LEU A 57 -5.89 15.57 -0.79
C LEU A 57 -7.10 14.87 -0.18
N THR A 58 -7.02 13.57 0.00
CA THR A 58 -8.02 12.79 0.72
C THR A 58 -7.49 12.34 2.07
N VAL A 59 -8.38 12.23 3.06
CA VAL A 59 -8.07 11.64 4.36
C VAL A 59 -8.97 10.43 4.51
N SER A 60 -8.36 9.25 4.53
CA SER A 60 -9.05 7.99 4.72
C SER A 60 -8.43 7.26 5.91
N ASP A 61 -9.25 6.89 6.90
CA ASP A 61 -8.86 6.18 8.12
C ASP A 61 -7.57 6.68 8.81
N GLY A 62 -7.45 8.00 8.89
CA GLY A 62 -6.28 8.61 9.51
C GLY A 62 -5.01 8.58 8.66
N THR A 63 -5.12 8.26 7.37
CA THR A 63 -4.02 8.33 6.40
C THR A 63 -4.29 9.44 5.39
N LEU A 64 -3.30 10.31 5.15
CA LEU A 64 -3.36 11.29 4.07
C LEU A 64 -3.03 10.59 2.74
N VAL A 65 -3.87 10.84 1.75
CA VAL A 65 -3.70 10.28 0.41
C VAL A 65 -3.62 11.43 -0.59
N LEU A 66 -2.58 11.44 -1.43
CA LEU A 66 -2.43 12.37 -2.53
C LEU A 66 -2.58 11.63 -3.86
N GLU A 67 -3.53 12.06 -4.70
CA GLU A 67 -3.74 11.45 -6.02
C GLU A 67 -3.77 9.91 -5.95
N GLY A 68 -4.46 9.35 -4.96
CA GLY A 68 -4.52 7.90 -4.74
C GLY A 68 -3.29 7.27 -4.08
N VAL A 69 -2.24 8.05 -3.76
CA VAL A 69 -1.02 7.54 -3.12
C VAL A 69 -1.01 7.89 -1.63
N PRO A 70 -1.02 6.91 -0.73
CA PRO A 70 -0.97 7.17 0.71
C PRO A 70 0.38 7.76 1.14
N ILE A 71 0.34 8.74 2.07
CA ILE A 71 1.50 9.42 2.64
C ILE A 71 1.58 9.09 4.12
N PHE A 72 2.65 8.41 4.52
CA PHE A 72 2.80 7.86 5.88
C PHE A 72 3.74 8.67 6.80
N GLN A 73 4.28 9.81 6.33
CA GLN A 73 5.15 10.66 7.16
C GLN A 73 4.33 11.39 8.22
N LEU A 74 4.15 10.78 9.38
CA LEU A 74 3.42 11.34 10.51
C LEU A 74 4.26 12.41 11.24
N THR A 75 3.90 13.67 11.06
CA THR A 75 4.33 14.78 11.94
C THR A 75 3.15 15.19 12.82
N SER A 76 3.42 15.74 14.02
CA SER A 76 2.34 16.23 14.91
C SER A 76 1.42 17.28 14.27
N SER A 77 1.92 18.02 13.27
CA SER A 77 1.12 18.99 12.51
C SER A 77 0.21 18.31 11.50
N LEU A 78 0.65 17.21 10.91
CA LEU A 78 -0.13 16.38 10.01
C LEU A 78 -1.27 15.68 10.77
N GLU A 79 -0.97 15.10 11.92
CA GLU A 79 -1.97 14.47 12.81
C GLU A 79 -3.08 15.46 13.20
N LEU A 80 -2.70 16.70 13.55
CA LEU A 80 -3.67 17.74 13.90
C LEU A 80 -4.57 18.11 12.72
N PHE A 81 -3.99 18.29 11.53
CA PHE A 81 -4.75 18.63 10.33
C PHE A 81 -5.73 17.52 9.95
N MET A 82 -5.26 16.28 9.92
CA MET A 82 -6.10 15.12 9.61
C MET A 82 -7.21 14.90 10.65
N ALA A 83 -6.88 14.96 11.93
CA ALA A 83 -7.86 14.86 13.01
C ALA A 83 -8.94 15.93 12.85
N ARG A 84 -8.57 17.13 12.38
CA ARG A 84 -9.51 18.21 12.18
C ARG A 84 -10.44 17.95 11.00
N LEU A 85 -9.91 17.50 9.86
CA LEU A 85 -10.72 17.09 8.71
C LEU A 85 -11.68 15.98 9.09
N GLY A 86 -11.21 14.95 9.81
CA GLY A 86 -12.05 13.84 10.28
C GLY A 86 -13.15 14.30 11.24
N THR A 87 -12.86 15.24 12.16
CA THR A 87 -13.89 15.78 13.08
C THR A 87 -15.02 16.48 12.34
N ILE A 88 -14.70 17.27 11.30
CA ILE A 88 -15.68 18.00 10.49
C ILE A 88 -16.43 17.05 9.55
N GLY A 89 -15.84 15.90 9.19
CA GLY A 89 -16.39 14.98 8.19
C GLY A 89 -16.00 15.38 6.76
N LEU A 90 -14.77 15.88 6.58
CA LEU A 90 -14.21 16.26 5.27
C LEU A 90 -13.31 15.15 4.73
N PRO A 91 -13.79 14.30 3.83
CA PRO A 91 -12.98 13.21 3.28
C PRO A 91 -11.97 13.67 2.22
N ALA A 92 -12.28 14.77 1.49
CA ALA A 92 -11.39 15.29 0.46
C ALA A 92 -11.36 16.80 0.39
N VAL A 93 -10.15 17.35 0.15
CA VAL A 93 -9.88 18.77 -0.08
C VAL A 93 -9.16 18.92 -1.42
N ILE A 94 -9.70 19.71 -2.31
CA ILE A 94 -9.18 19.96 -3.64
C ILE A 94 -8.66 21.40 -3.70
N PHE A 95 -7.37 21.55 -3.96
CA PHE A 95 -6.75 22.84 -4.27
C PHE A 95 -6.71 23.01 -5.78
N GLU A 96 -7.22 24.13 -6.28
CA GLU A 96 -7.28 24.43 -7.72
C GLU A 96 -6.15 25.38 -8.12
N ARG A 97 -5.77 25.33 -9.40
CA ARG A 97 -4.83 26.29 -9.98
C ARG A 97 -5.38 27.71 -9.83
N GLY A 98 -4.57 28.58 -9.24
CA GLY A 98 -4.98 29.94 -8.91
C GLY A 98 -5.32 30.15 -7.44
N VAL A 99 -5.23 29.10 -6.61
CA VAL A 99 -5.39 29.22 -5.16
C VAL A 99 -4.51 30.35 -4.62
N SER A 100 -5.11 31.26 -3.85
CA SER A 100 -4.45 32.44 -3.28
C SER A 100 -4.07 32.22 -1.81
N VAL A 101 -3.21 33.09 -1.30
CA VAL A 101 -2.89 33.14 0.15
C VAL A 101 -4.18 33.38 0.96
N GLU A 102 -5.09 34.22 0.44
CA GLU A 102 -6.37 34.51 1.07
C GLU A 102 -7.31 33.30 1.11
N ASP A 103 -7.39 32.52 0.02
CA ASP A 103 -8.15 31.24 0.02
C ASP A 103 -7.67 30.31 1.12
N ILE A 104 -6.33 30.16 1.27
CA ILE A 104 -5.72 29.28 2.27
C ILE A 104 -5.98 29.81 3.68
N GLU A 105 -5.85 31.12 3.90
CA GLU A 105 -6.12 31.74 5.20
C GLU A 105 -7.58 31.54 5.64
N LEU A 106 -8.53 31.79 4.73
CA LEU A 106 -9.96 31.58 4.95
C LEU A 106 -10.29 30.11 5.20
N PHE A 107 -9.68 29.20 4.46
CA PHE A 107 -9.88 27.76 4.65
C PHE A 107 -9.35 27.29 6.01
N VAL A 108 -8.14 27.69 6.40
CA VAL A 108 -7.58 27.32 7.72
C VAL A 108 -8.41 27.90 8.85
N ARG A 109 -8.91 29.14 8.68
CA ARG A 109 -9.83 29.77 9.62
C ARG A 109 -11.16 29.02 9.70
N PHE A 110 -11.73 28.61 8.56
CA PHE A 110 -12.93 27.78 8.49
C PHE A 110 -12.73 26.47 9.28
N LEU A 111 -11.61 25.76 9.05
CA LEU A 111 -11.28 24.56 9.79
C LEU A 111 -11.17 24.81 11.30
N HIS A 112 -10.64 25.97 11.71
CA HIS A 112 -10.49 26.31 13.13
C HIS A 112 -11.84 26.62 13.80
N GLU A 113 -12.71 27.37 13.14
CA GLU A 113 -13.98 27.84 13.70
C GLU A 113 -15.09 26.78 13.67
N THR A 114 -15.08 25.87 12.70
CA THR A 114 -16.10 24.82 12.60
C THR A 114 -15.88 23.76 13.67
N ARG A 115 -16.68 23.76 14.73
CA ARG A 115 -16.57 22.80 15.86
C ARG A 115 -17.56 21.65 15.80
N GLU A 116 -18.50 21.71 14.88
CA GLU A 116 -19.53 20.69 14.66
C GLU A 116 -18.90 19.43 14.08
N GLN A 117 -19.42 18.26 14.47
CA GLN A 117 -19.01 16.96 13.91
C GLN A 117 -19.97 16.52 12.82
N GLY A 118 -19.43 15.93 11.76
CA GLY A 118 -20.26 15.34 10.70
C GLY A 118 -21.13 16.33 9.95
N VAL A 119 -20.61 17.52 9.64
CA VAL A 119 -21.35 18.53 8.88
C VAL A 119 -21.56 18.04 7.44
N PRO A 120 -22.80 18.05 6.90
CA PRO A 120 -23.03 17.62 5.52
C PRO A 120 -22.21 18.40 4.50
N ILE A 121 -21.60 17.72 3.54
CA ILE A 121 -20.71 18.35 2.52
C ILE A 121 -21.38 19.51 1.78
N PRO A 122 -22.68 19.43 1.36
CA PRO A 122 -23.35 20.57 0.73
C PRO A 122 -23.37 21.83 1.61
N GLU A 123 -23.51 21.65 2.93
CA GLU A 123 -23.50 22.76 3.87
C GLU A 123 -22.08 23.33 4.02
N ILE A 124 -21.04 22.47 4.05
CA ILE A 124 -19.64 22.91 4.06
C ILE A 124 -19.31 23.71 2.81
N LYS A 125 -19.70 23.21 1.62
CA LYS A 125 -19.54 23.95 0.34
C LYS A 125 -20.19 25.33 0.40
N ALA A 126 -21.42 25.41 0.91
CA ALA A 126 -22.12 26.68 1.05
C ALA A 126 -21.48 27.63 2.05
N ARG A 127 -20.91 27.11 3.14
CA ARG A 127 -20.17 27.91 4.14
C ARG A 127 -18.87 28.45 3.55
N LEU A 128 -18.05 27.62 2.87
CA LEU A 128 -16.79 28.04 2.22
C LEU A 128 -17.05 29.12 1.16
N ALA A 129 -18.07 28.94 0.32
CA ALA A 129 -18.45 29.94 -0.68
C ALA A 129 -18.88 31.29 -0.03
N ARG A 130 -19.64 31.25 1.07
CA ARG A 130 -20.01 32.48 1.83
C ARG A 130 -18.79 33.18 2.45
N TRP A 131 -17.74 32.44 2.76
CA TRP A 131 -16.50 32.97 3.28
C TRP A 131 -15.56 33.51 2.19
N GLY A 132 -15.91 33.33 0.91
CA GLY A 132 -15.14 33.83 -0.22
C GLY A 132 -14.02 32.90 -0.66
N VAL A 133 -13.99 31.66 -0.20
CA VAL A 133 -13.03 30.63 -0.68
C VAL A 133 -13.42 30.22 -2.09
N THR A 134 -12.54 30.45 -3.07
CA THR A 134 -12.85 30.26 -4.49
C THR A 134 -12.08 29.11 -5.15
N HIS A 135 -10.84 28.85 -4.74
CA HIS A 135 -9.96 27.84 -5.34
C HIS A 135 -9.64 26.67 -4.40
N ILE A 136 -10.45 26.52 -3.33
CA ILE A 136 -10.39 25.34 -2.47
C ILE A 136 -11.79 24.75 -2.42
N ARG A 137 -11.93 23.57 -3.00
CA ARG A 137 -13.18 22.81 -2.97
C ARG A 137 -13.09 21.66 -1.97
N VAL A 138 -14.21 21.27 -1.46
CA VAL A 138 -14.39 20.05 -0.69
C VAL A 138 -15.39 19.17 -1.42
N THR A 139 -15.13 17.88 -1.46
CA THR A 139 -16.07 16.93 -2.05
C THR A 139 -16.33 15.80 -1.07
N ALA A 140 -17.56 15.31 -1.06
CA ALA A 140 -17.78 13.95 -0.64
C ALA A 140 -17.05 13.10 -1.69
N THR A 141 -16.47 12.04 -1.28
CA THR A 141 -16.06 10.98 -2.20
C THR A 141 -17.34 10.26 -2.68
N GLU A 142 -18.26 11.00 -3.30
CA GLU A 142 -19.60 10.51 -3.67
C GLU A 142 -19.59 9.54 -4.85
N ASP A 143 -18.51 9.53 -5.63
CA ASP A 143 -18.29 8.52 -6.67
C ASP A 143 -17.62 7.23 -6.14
N GLU A 144 -17.31 7.19 -4.83
CA GLU A 144 -16.57 6.09 -4.19
C GLU A 144 -17.46 5.12 -3.38
N GLU A 145 -18.78 5.30 -3.34
CA GLU A 145 -19.65 4.50 -2.45
C GLU A 145 -19.65 3.00 -2.75
N ASN A 146 -18.98 2.53 -3.79
CA ASN A 146 -18.91 1.08 -4.10
C ASN A 146 -17.67 0.64 -4.90
N ASP A 147 -16.57 1.40 -4.93
CA ASP A 147 -15.37 0.95 -5.61
C ASP A 147 -14.52 0.06 -4.67
N ASP A 148 -14.49 -1.22 -4.99
CA ASP A 148 -13.68 -2.23 -4.28
C ASP A 148 -12.21 -1.83 -4.14
N PHE A 149 -11.65 -1.08 -5.09
CA PHE A 149 -10.27 -0.64 -5.04
C PHE A 149 -10.04 0.43 -3.96
N THR A 150 -10.99 1.35 -3.81
CA THR A 150 -10.96 2.36 -2.75
C THR A 150 -11.07 1.72 -1.37
N LEU A 151 -12.02 0.82 -1.18
CA LEU A 151 -12.17 0.08 0.07
C LEU A 151 -10.92 -0.76 0.37
N ALA A 152 -10.37 -1.46 -0.63
CA ALA A 152 -9.12 -2.21 -0.46
C ALA A 152 -7.95 -1.31 -0.02
N ARG A 153 -7.84 -0.10 -0.59
CA ARG A 153 -6.82 0.90 -0.24
C ARG A 153 -6.95 1.37 1.21
N GLU A 154 -8.16 1.61 1.68
CA GLU A 154 -8.43 1.99 3.07
C GLU A 154 -8.02 0.89 4.04
N ILE A 155 -8.45 -0.35 3.77
CA ILE A 155 -8.10 -1.52 4.57
C ILE A 155 -6.57 -1.73 4.58
N TYR A 156 -5.91 -1.57 3.43
CA TYR A 156 -4.45 -1.68 3.32
C TYR A 156 -3.74 -0.59 4.15
N GLY A 157 -4.23 0.65 4.10
CA GLY A 157 -3.74 1.76 4.93
C GLY A 157 -3.91 1.51 6.42
N SER A 158 -5.06 0.98 6.83
CA SER A 158 -5.33 0.59 8.23
C SER A 158 -4.35 -0.50 8.69
N ALA A 159 -4.06 -1.51 7.84
CA ALA A 159 -3.09 -2.56 8.14
C ALA A 159 -1.67 -2.00 8.32
N LEU A 160 -1.26 -1.05 7.48
CA LEU A 160 0.03 -0.36 7.66
C LEU A 160 0.13 0.35 9.00
N ASN A 161 -0.93 1.07 9.41
CA ASN A 161 -0.97 1.75 10.69
C ASN A 161 -0.86 0.78 11.87
N VAL A 162 -1.51 -0.39 11.79
CA VAL A 162 -1.41 -1.45 12.81
C VAL A 162 0.02 -1.97 12.92
N VAL A 163 0.69 -2.25 11.79
CA VAL A 163 2.10 -2.70 11.78
C VAL A 163 3.01 -1.64 12.38
N VAL A 164 2.89 -0.38 11.97
CA VAL A 164 3.70 0.73 12.49
C VAL A 164 3.55 0.84 14.01
N ARG A 165 2.31 0.78 14.52
CA ARG A 165 2.05 0.83 15.97
C ARG A 165 2.64 -0.37 16.68
N ALA A 166 2.41 -1.59 16.19
CA ALA A 166 2.93 -2.80 16.80
C ALA A 166 4.45 -2.78 16.94
N LEU A 167 5.18 -2.40 15.87
CA LEU A 167 6.64 -2.29 15.90
C LEU A 167 7.14 -1.18 16.84
N LYS A 168 6.41 -0.05 16.90
CA LYS A 168 6.72 1.05 17.83
C LYS A 168 6.49 0.63 19.29
N ASP A 169 5.41 -0.06 19.58
CA ASP A 169 5.10 -0.53 20.93
C ASP A 169 6.17 -1.50 21.42
N VAL A 170 6.55 -2.49 20.61
CA VAL A 170 7.63 -3.43 20.97
C VAL A 170 8.95 -2.69 21.24
N ARG A 171 9.34 -1.74 20.41
CA ARG A 171 10.54 -0.91 20.62
C ARG A 171 10.50 -0.11 21.91
N ASN A 172 9.30 0.29 22.34
CA ASN A 172 9.08 1.02 23.60
C ASN A 172 8.87 0.07 24.80
N GLY A 173 9.11 -1.24 24.64
CA GLY A 173 8.92 -2.24 25.70
C GLY A 173 7.46 -2.54 26.03
N LYS A 174 6.51 -2.15 25.17
CA LYS A 174 5.09 -2.43 25.32
C LYS A 174 4.69 -3.68 24.54
N THR A 175 3.63 -4.33 24.99
CA THR A 175 3.00 -5.43 24.23
C THR A 175 2.03 -4.85 23.21
N PRO A 176 2.14 -5.19 21.90
CA PRO A 176 1.19 -4.74 20.90
C PRO A 176 -0.22 -5.30 21.14
N ASP A 177 -1.22 -4.62 20.59
CA ASP A 177 -2.61 -5.07 20.67
C ASP A 177 -2.91 -6.14 19.61
N GLY A 178 -3.13 -7.38 20.05
CA GLY A 178 -3.47 -8.50 19.18
C GLY A 178 -4.89 -8.41 18.62
N ALA A 179 -5.82 -7.80 19.34
CA ALA A 179 -7.19 -7.62 18.87
C ALA A 179 -7.25 -6.66 17.66
N GLU A 180 -6.40 -5.64 17.65
CA GLU A 180 -6.29 -4.72 16.53
C GLU A 180 -5.73 -5.42 15.28
N SER A 181 -4.72 -6.28 15.45
CA SER A 181 -4.17 -7.10 14.36
C SER A 181 -5.21 -8.10 13.81
N ASP A 182 -5.98 -8.78 14.70
CA ASP A 182 -7.05 -9.69 14.28
C ASP A 182 -8.14 -8.96 13.49
N ARG A 183 -8.59 -7.79 13.99
CA ARG A 183 -9.63 -6.98 13.34
C ARG A 183 -9.23 -6.57 11.92
N VAL A 184 -8.06 -5.96 11.74
CA VAL A 184 -7.64 -5.49 10.42
C VAL A 184 -7.43 -6.64 9.45
N VAL A 185 -6.93 -7.79 9.91
CA VAL A 185 -6.75 -8.98 9.07
C VAL A 185 -8.10 -9.59 8.67
N ARG A 186 -9.14 -9.50 9.51
CA ARG A 186 -10.52 -9.88 9.11
C ARG A 186 -11.02 -9.00 7.96
N GLU A 187 -10.82 -7.70 8.05
CA GLU A 187 -11.18 -6.76 6.98
C GLU A 187 -10.42 -7.08 5.69
N MET A 188 -9.09 -7.33 5.78
CA MET A 188 -8.27 -7.75 4.65
C MET A 188 -8.76 -9.08 4.04
N SER A 189 -9.04 -10.09 4.87
CA SER A 189 -9.55 -11.39 4.43
C SER A 189 -10.91 -11.27 3.73
N GLY A 190 -11.82 -10.47 4.29
CA GLY A 190 -13.10 -10.17 3.66
C GLY A 190 -12.95 -9.48 2.30
N MET A 191 -12.01 -8.55 2.18
CA MET A 191 -11.73 -7.86 0.93
C MET A 191 -11.08 -8.79 -0.11
N VAL A 192 -10.15 -9.66 0.29
CA VAL A 192 -9.56 -10.70 -0.59
C VAL A 192 -10.65 -11.61 -1.14
N SER A 193 -11.61 -12.03 -0.31
CA SER A 193 -12.75 -12.85 -0.74
C SER A 193 -13.72 -12.10 -1.65
N ARG A 194 -13.88 -10.80 -1.46
CA ARG A 194 -14.76 -9.94 -2.26
C ARG A 194 -14.13 -9.55 -3.61
N ASN A 195 -12.90 -9.04 -3.55
CA ASN A 195 -12.13 -8.60 -4.71
C ASN A 195 -10.63 -8.78 -4.45
N ARG A 196 -10.14 -9.97 -4.75
CA ARG A 196 -8.73 -10.33 -4.59
C ARG A 196 -7.79 -9.44 -5.40
N ASP A 197 -8.19 -9.12 -6.63
CA ASP A 197 -7.37 -8.35 -7.55
C ASP A 197 -7.13 -6.93 -7.05
N ALA A 198 -8.13 -6.29 -6.43
CA ALA A 198 -7.98 -4.99 -5.80
C ALA A 198 -6.94 -5.00 -4.67
N MET A 199 -6.98 -6.01 -3.78
CA MET A 199 -6.00 -6.15 -2.71
C MET A 199 -4.59 -6.49 -3.22
N LEU A 200 -4.48 -7.38 -4.22
CA LEU A 200 -3.19 -7.75 -4.80
C LEU A 200 -2.53 -6.59 -5.55
N ALA A 201 -3.31 -5.75 -6.23
CA ALA A 201 -2.80 -4.57 -6.91
C ALA A 201 -2.06 -3.61 -5.95
N LEU A 202 -2.53 -3.48 -4.71
CA LEU A 202 -1.89 -2.63 -3.70
C LEU A 202 -0.51 -3.14 -3.29
N THR A 203 -0.26 -4.44 -3.36
CA THR A 203 1.07 -5.02 -3.06
C THR A 203 2.14 -4.61 -4.06
N LEU A 204 1.75 -4.12 -5.25
CA LEU A 204 2.66 -3.62 -6.29
C LEU A 204 2.96 -2.12 -6.14
N ILE A 205 2.19 -1.40 -5.33
CA ILE A 205 2.40 0.03 -5.03
C ILE A 205 3.45 0.12 -3.92
N LYS A 206 4.73 0.31 -4.30
CA LYS A 206 5.87 0.19 -3.37
C LYS A 206 6.49 1.54 -3.08
N ASN A 207 6.49 1.97 -1.82
CA ASN A 207 7.23 3.13 -1.33
C ASN A 207 8.60 2.69 -0.81
N PHE A 208 9.66 3.39 -1.25
CA PHE A 208 11.05 3.03 -0.92
C PHE A 208 11.39 3.24 0.57
N ASP A 209 10.85 4.29 1.19
CA ASP A 209 11.23 4.71 2.54
C ASP A 209 10.56 3.90 3.67
N GLU A 210 9.50 3.12 3.37
CA GLU A 210 8.72 2.34 4.34
C GLU A 210 8.72 0.83 4.05
N TYR A 211 9.79 0.37 3.44
CA TYR A 211 9.95 -1.02 2.97
C TYR A 211 9.47 -2.08 3.98
N THR A 212 9.85 -1.94 5.26
CA THR A 212 9.56 -2.95 6.28
C THR A 212 8.05 -3.08 6.58
N TYR A 213 7.34 -1.96 6.61
CA TYR A 213 5.90 -1.95 6.92
C TYR A 213 5.07 -2.47 5.75
N ASN A 214 5.36 -1.96 4.55
CA ASN A 214 4.71 -2.42 3.32
C ASN A 214 4.94 -3.93 3.11
N HIS A 215 6.15 -4.42 3.36
CA HIS A 215 6.49 -5.84 3.28
C HIS A 215 5.60 -6.70 4.16
N SER A 216 5.44 -6.34 5.44
CA SER A 216 4.59 -7.08 6.38
C SER A 216 3.12 -7.15 5.90
N VAL A 217 2.57 -6.02 5.43
CA VAL A 217 1.20 -6.00 4.89
C VAL A 217 1.11 -6.81 3.60
N ASN A 218 2.08 -6.69 2.69
CA ASN A 218 2.13 -7.46 1.45
C ASN A 218 2.17 -8.96 1.70
N VAL A 219 3.03 -9.42 2.63
CA VAL A 219 3.11 -10.84 3.00
C VAL A 219 1.77 -11.32 3.56
N SER A 220 1.09 -10.51 4.37
CA SER A 220 -0.25 -10.83 4.87
C SER A 220 -1.26 -10.96 3.72
N VAL A 221 -1.35 -9.99 2.80
CA VAL A 221 -2.28 -10.02 1.64
C VAL A 221 -2.00 -11.23 0.75
N LEU A 222 -0.74 -11.46 0.39
CA LEU A 222 -0.35 -12.59 -0.46
C LEU A 222 -0.68 -13.94 0.20
N SER A 223 -0.46 -14.05 1.51
CA SER A 223 -0.79 -15.25 2.27
C SER A 223 -2.29 -15.49 2.36
N LEU A 224 -3.10 -14.44 2.55
CA LEU A 224 -4.56 -14.52 2.53
C LEU A 224 -5.08 -14.98 1.16
N ALA A 225 -4.51 -14.48 0.06
CA ALA A 225 -4.89 -14.89 -1.29
C ALA A 225 -4.57 -16.37 -1.57
N VAL A 226 -3.42 -16.86 -1.10
CA VAL A 226 -3.07 -18.28 -1.17
C VAL A 226 -3.98 -19.14 -0.30
N ALA A 227 -4.22 -18.72 0.96
CA ALA A 227 -5.08 -19.44 1.90
C ALA A 227 -6.53 -19.55 1.42
N GLU A 228 -7.05 -18.51 0.77
CA GLU A 228 -8.37 -18.55 0.14
C GLU A 228 -8.43 -19.51 -1.03
N THR A 229 -7.41 -19.50 -1.90
CA THR A 229 -7.32 -20.45 -3.02
C THR A 229 -7.20 -21.91 -2.55
N LEU A 230 -6.65 -22.14 -1.35
CA LEU A 230 -6.62 -23.45 -0.68
C LEU A 230 -7.98 -23.84 -0.08
N GLY A 231 -8.96 -22.96 -0.03
CA GLY A 231 -10.27 -23.20 0.60
C GLY A 231 -10.19 -23.30 2.13
N MET A 232 -9.22 -22.64 2.75
CA MET A 232 -9.09 -22.62 4.21
C MET A 232 -10.26 -21.93 4.89
N SER A 233 -10.59 -22.37 6.09
CA SER A 233 -11.62 -21.73 6.92
C SER A 233 -11.25 -20.28 7.25
N GLU A 234 -12.24 -19.45 7.57
CA GLU A 234 -12.00 -18.06 7.97
C GLU A 234 -11.03 -17.94 9.14
N THR A 235 -11.17 -18.81 10.16
CA THR A 235 -10.27 -18.81 11.32
C THR A 235 -8.82 -19.10 10.95
N GLU A 236 -8.58 -20.04 10.04
CA GLU A 236 -7.24 -20.35 9.55
C GLU A 236 -6.67 -19.20 8.72
N ARG A 237 -7.47 -18.61 7.83
CA ARG A 237 -7.06 -17.45 7.02
C ARG A 237 -6.66 -16.28 7.90
N ILE A 238 -7.45 -15.95 8.94
CA ILE A 238 -7.11 -14.88 9.87
C ILE A 238 -5.81 -15.19 10.60
N GLY A 239 -5.64 -16.40 11.11
CA GLY A 239 -4.40 -16.81 11.78
C GLY A 239 -3.16 -16.66 10.90
N ILE A 240 -3.26 -17.07 9.62
CA ILE A 240 -2.19 -16.92 8.61
C ILE A 240 -1.96 -15.43 8.27
N GLY A 241 -3.02 -14.65 8.07
CA GLY A 241 -2.91 -13.24 7.78
C GLY A 241 -2.22 -12.47 8.91
N VAL A 242 -2.58 -12.75 10.18
CA VAL A 242 -1.91 -12.16 11.35
C VAL A 242 -0.45 -12.61 11.44
N ALA A 243 -0.15 -13.89 11.14
CA ALA A 243 1.22 -14.36 11.09
C ALA A 243 2.02 -13.61 10.02
N GLY A 244 1.47 -13.43 8.81
CA GLY A 244 2.12 -12.65 7.75
C GLY A 244 2.34 -11.19 8.12
N LEU A 245 1.35 -10.58 8.79
CA LEU A 245 1.43 -9.18 9.25
C LEU A 245 2.53 -8.96 10.29
N LEU A 246 2.79 -9.95 11.15
CA LEU A 246 3.69 -9.85 12.29
C LEU A 246 4.92 -10.77 12.20
N HIS A 247 5.15 -11.47 11.06
CA HIS A 247 6.22 -12.47 10.94
C HIS A 247 7.60 -11.92 11.31
N ASP A 248 7.85 -10.68 10.99
CA ASP A 248 9.11 -9.97 11.16
C ASP A 248 9.16 -9.10 12.44
N VAL A 249 8.15 -9.14 13.31
CA VAL A 249 8.09 -8.30 14.51
C VAL A 249 9.32 -8.47 15.42
N GLY A 250 9.91 -9.64 15.45
CA GLY A 250 11.13 -9.94 16.21
C GLY A 250 12.35 -9.14 15.77
N LYS A 251 12.39 -8.63 14.54
CA LYS A 251 13.47 -7.72 14.07
C LYS A 251 13.55 -6.43 14.88
N THR A 252 12.49 -6.07 15.60
CA THR A 252 12.54 -4.91 16.53
C THR A 252 13.50 -5.08 17.68
N GLN A 253 13.92 -6.30 18.02
CA GLN A 253 14.89 -6.61 19.05
C GLN A 253 16.34 -6.52 18.54
N LEU A 254 16.54 -6.41 17.24
CA LEU A 254 17.86 -6.30 16.62
C LEU A 254 18.33 -4.83 16.54
N ALA A 255 19.65 -4.65 16.51
CA ALA A 255 20.23 -3.32 16.31
C ALA A 255 19.80 -2.73 14.97
N LEU A 256 19.38 -1.46 14.97
CA LEU A 256 18.90 -0.77 13.76
C LEU A 256 19.97 -0.71 12.66
N ASP A 257 21.22 -0.51 13.04
CA ASP A 257 22.34 -0.46 12.11
C ASP A 257 22.54 -1.79 11.38
N LEU A 258 22.26 -2.92 12.06
CA LEU A 258 22.32 -4.25 11.47
C LEU A 258 21.20 -4.44 10.42
N ILE A 259 19.98 -4.01 10.75
CA ILE A 259 18.82 -4.12 9.84
C ILE A 259 18.99 -3.24 8.61
N ARG A 260 19.60 -2.05 8.78
CA ARG A 260 19.80 -1.04 7.73
C ARG A 260 21.14 -1.15 7.02
N LYS A 261 21.98 -2.10 7.37
CA LYS A 261 23.32 -2.24 6.80
C LYS A 261 23.26 -2.39 5.28
N PRO A 262 23.89 -1.48 4.53
CA PRO A 262 24.02 -1.63 3.10
C PRO A 262 25.07 -2.72 2.78
N GLY A 263 24.71 -3.65 1.90
CA GLY A 263 25.62 -4.70 1.44
C GLY A 263 25.48 -6.05 2.13
N THR A 264 26.51 -6.88 2.02
CA THR A 264 26.52 -8.26 2.53
C THR A 264 26.75 -8.28 4.04
N LEU A 265 25.99 -9.11 4.75
CA LEU A 265 26.20 -9.36 6.19
C LEU A 265 27.38 -10.28 6.41
N THR A 266 28.09 -10.12 7.53
CA THR A 266 29.07 -11.12 8.01
C THR A 266 28.33 -12.37 8.51
N VAL A 267 29.06 -13.44 8.79
CA VAL A 267 28.47 -14.66 9.36
C VAL A 267 27.84 -14.38 10.72
N GLU A 268 28.53 -13.63 11.57
CA GLU A 268 28.08 -13.25 12.92
C GLU A 268 26.83 -12.37 12.87
N GLU A 269 26.79 -11.39 11.97
CA GLU A 269 25.64 -10.52 11.75
C GLU A 269 24.43 -11.31 11.25
N PHE A 270 24.66 -12.29 10.39
CA PHE A 270 23.59 -13.15 9.91
C PHE A 270 23.07 -14.07 11.00
N GLU A 271 23.93 -14.63 11.87
CA GLU A 271 23.50 -15.40 13.05
C GLU A 271 22.64 -14.54 14.01
N GLU A 272 22.96 -13.24 14.15
CA GLU A 272 22.12 -12.35 14.95
C GLU A 272 20.75 -12.15 14.33
N ILE A 273 20.68 -11.93 13.01
CA ILE A 273 19.37 -11.80 12.30
C ILE A 273 18.53 -13.07 12.46
N LYS A 274 19.13 -14.24 12.45
CA LYS A 274 18.41 -15.52 12.58
C LYS A 274 17.64 -15.68 13.90
N LYS A 275 17.85 -14.81 14.88
CA LYS A 275 17.13 -14.85 16.16
C LYS A 275 15.70 -14.27 16.06
N HIS A 276 15.41 -13.43 15.03
CA HIS A 276 14.12 -12.73 14.99
C HIS A 276 12.89 -13.63 14.96
N PRO A 277 12.87 -14.87 14.41
CA PRO A 277 11.70 -15.73 14.50
C PRO A 277 11.37 -16.15 15.93
N GLU A 278 12.39 -16.49 16.73
CA GLU A 278 12.23 -16.82 18.14
C GLU A 278 11.82 -15.59 18.96
N GLU A 279 12.42 -14.44 18.72
CA GLU A 279 12.03 -13.18 19.34
C GLU A 279 10.58 -12.80 18.99
N GLY A 280 10.18 -12.98 17.73
CA GLY A 280 8.79 -12.78 17.27
C GLY A 280 7.83 -13.71 18.00
N PHE A 281 8.15 -14.99 18.09
CA PHE A 281 7.37 -15.96 18.85
C PHE A 281 7.18 -15.54 20.32
N ALA A 282 8.26 -15.07 20.98
CA ALA A 282 8.22 -14.60 22.34
C ALA A 282 7.36 -13.33 22.52
N ILE A 283 7.43 -12.39 21.54
CA ILE A 283 6.61 -11.18 21.54
C ILE A 283 5.12 -11.54 21.41
N LEU A 284 4.77 -12.35 20.40
CA LEU A 284 3.39 -12.77 20.17
C LEU A 284 2.82 -13.55 21.36
N GLY A 285 3.68 -14.25 22.12
CA GLY A 285 3.29 -14.97 23.33
C GLY A 285 2.76 -14.08 24.47
N LYS A 286 3.05 -12.79 24.43
CA LYS A 286 2.56 -11.80 25.40
C LYS A 286 1.29 -11.10 24.92
N MET A 287 0.94 -11.22 23.63
CA MET A 287 -0.23 -10.57 23.03
C MET A 287 -1.50 -11.38 23.31
N THR A 288 -2.59 -10.69 23.58
CA THR A 288 -3.93 -11.30 23.65
C THR A 288 -4.45 -11.56 22.23
N TYR A 289 -5.45 -12.43 22.11
CA TYR A 289 -6.11 -12.79 20.85
C TYR A 289 -5.22 -13.44 19.78
N ILE A 290 -3.97 -13.77 20.08
CA ILE A 290 -3.07 -14.49 19.16
C ILE A 290 -3.12 -16.00 19.46
N GLN A 291 -3.49 -16.79 18.45
CA GLN A 291 -3.53 -18.25 18.58
C GLN A 291 -2.12 -18.84 18.61
N GLU A 292 -1.97 -19.99 19.29
CA GLU A 292 -0.69 -20.71 19.36
C GLU A 292 -0.19 -21.12 17.95
N SER A 293 -1.11 -21.52 17.06
CA SER A 293 -0.78 -21.81 15.65
C SER A 293 -0.19 -20.63 14.93
N THR A 294 -0.71 -19.41 15.13
CA THR A 294 -0.18 -18.16 14.56
C THR A 294 1.23 -17.86 15.07
N ARG A 295 1.46 -18.05 16.37
CA ARG A 295 2.79 -17.89 16.97
C ARG A 295 3.80 -18.90 16.40
N ALA A 296 3.40 -20.16 16.26
CA ALA A 296 4.23 -21.20 15.68
C ALA A 296 4.66 -20.81 14.25
N VAL A 297 3.74 -20.30 13.43
CA VAL A 297 4.03 -19.86 12.07
C VAL A 297 5.07 -18.73 12.04
N VAL A 298 4.99 -17.75 12.96
CA VAL A 298 5.99 -16.68 13.07
C VAL A 298 7.38 -17.23 13.41
N ARG A 299 7.47 -18.25 14.27
CA ARG A 299 8.72 -18.93 14.59
C ARG A 299 9.30 -19.69 13.39
N GLU A 300 8.44 -20.29 12.56
CA GLU A 300 8.79 -21.28 11.55
C GLU A 300 8.99 -20.71 10.14
N HIS A 301 8.64 -19.45 9.86
CA HIS A 301 8.55 -18.90 8.50
C HIS A 301 9.88 -18.94 7.72
N HIS A 302 11.01 -19.13 8.40
CA HIS A 302 12.32 -19.38 7.78
C HIS A 302 12.77 -20.84 7.85
N MET A 303 11.94 -21.76 8.37
CA MET A 303 12.18 -23.18 8.26
C MET A 303 11.87 -23.64 6.84
N ARG A 304 12.88 -24.00 6.07
CA ARG A 304 12.74 -24.39 4.68
C ARG A 304 12.00 -25.73 4.52
N PHE A 305 11.44 -25.96 3.35
CA PHE A 305 10.75 -27.19 3.01
C PHE A 305 11.64 -28.43 3.19
N ASP A 306 12.93 -28.34 2.82
CA ASP A 306 13.95 -29.38 3.05
C ASP A 306 14.50 -29.42 4.48
N ARG A 307 13.93 -28.61 5.41
CA ARG A 307 14.31 -28.51 6.83
C ARG A 307 15.69 -27.93 7.10
N THR A 308 16.34 -27.30 6.12
CA THR A 308 17.70 -26.71 6.26
C THR A 308 17.70 -25.26 6.75
N GLY A 309 16.53 -24.65 6.94
CA GLY A 309 16.37 -23.25 7.35
C GLY A 309 16.70 -23.00 8.82
N TYR A 310 16.12 -21.90 9.34
CA TYR A 310 16.26 -21.52 10.74
C TYR A 310 14.94 -21.03 11.34
N PRO A 311 14.74 -21.17 12.67
CA PRO A 311 15.53 -22.02 13.56
C PRO A 311 15.51 -23.46 13.06
N ARG A 312 16.58 -24.20 13.33
CA ARG A 312 16.67 -25.58 12.84
C ARG A 312 15.69 -26.48 13.61
N PRO A 313 14.72 -27.12 12.93
CA PRO A 313 13.76 -27.96 13.63
C PRO A 313 14.40 -29.28 14.08
N GLU A 314 14.01 -29.75 15.25
CA GLU A 314 14.33 -31.09 15.71
C GLU A 314 13.78 -32.16 14.73
N PRO A 315 14.39 -33.34 14.61
CA PRO A 315 13.96 -34.37 13.66
C PRO A 315 12.47 -34.72 13.72
N GLU A 316 11.92 -34.83 14.94
CA GLU A 316 10.51 -35.16 15.19
C GLU A 316 9.56 -33.97 15.10
N TYR A 317 10.10 -32.75 15.00
CA TYR A 317 9.29 -31.54 14.94
C TYR A 317 8.50 -31.48 13.63
N ARG A 318 7.19 -31.26 13.72
CA ARG A 318 6.32 -31.07 12.56
C ARG A 318 6.14 -29.60 12.30
N ILE A 319 6.75 -29.10 11.23
CA ILE A 319 6.56 -27.72 10.76
C ILE A 319 5.11 -27.56 10.32
N SER A 320 4.48 -26.48 10.72
CA SER A 320 3.11 -26.16 10.31
C SER A 320 3.04 -25.96 8.79
N PRO A 321 2.08 -26.54 8.07
CA PRO A 321 1.90 -26.25 6.64
C PRO A 321 1.63 -24.76 6.37
N TYR A 322 1.08 -24.04 7.34
CA TYR A 322 0.82 -22.61 7.24
C TYR A 322 2.12 -21.78 7.18
N SER A 323 3.20 -22.28 7.77
CA SER A 323 4.51 -21.63 7.74
C SER A 323 5.09 -21.61 6.31
N TYR A 324 4.80 -22.64 5.52
CA TYR A 324 5.19 -22.66 4.11
C TYR A 324 4.39 -21.68 3.26
N VAL A 325 3.13 -21.37 3.62
CA VAL A 325 2.35 -20.30 2.97
C VAL A 325 3.03 -18.95 3.16
N ILE A 326 3.44 -18.63 4.42
CA ILE A 326 4.17 -17.40 4.70
C ILE A 326 5.52 -17.38 3.97
N ALA A 327 6.28 -18.49 3.96
CA ALA A 327 7.58 -18.56 3.30
C ALA A 327 7.48 -18.30 1.78
N VAL A 328 6.42 -18.77 1.11
CA VAL A 328 6.17 -18.52 -0.31
C VAL A 328 5.80 -17.04 -0.53
N ALA A 329 4.92 -16.48 0.31
CA ALA A 329 4.50 -15.07 0.22
C ALA A 329 5.67 -14.11 0.50
N ASP A 330 6.47 -14.35 1.54
CA ASP A 330 7.67 -13.58 1.89
C ASP A 330 8.69 -13.62 0.74
N CYS A 331 8.97 -14.81 0.20
CA CYS A 331 9.89 -14.96 -0.92
C CYS A 331 9.44 -14.15 -2.15
N TYR A 332 8.15 -14.21 -2.50
CA TYR A 332 7.61 -13.45 -3.63
C TYR A 332 7.73 -11.95 -3.44
N ASP A 333 7.30 -11.42 -2.28
CA ASP A 333 7.42 -9.98 -2.02
C ASP A 333 8.87 -9.54 -1.96
N ALA A 334 9.75 -10.32 -1.33
CA ALA A 334 11.18 -10.04 -1.29
C ALA A 334 11.83 -9.96 -2.68
N LEU A 335 11.41 -10.79 -3.63
CA LEU A 335 11.90 -10.78 -5.01
C LEU A 335 11.35 -9.62 -5.84
N THR A 336 10.09 -9.25 -5.62
CA THR A 336 9.39 -8.22 -6.41
C THR A 336 9.57 -6.82 -5.85
N THR A 337 10.12 -6.66 -4.65
CA THR A 337 10.36 -5.36 -4.02
C THR A 337 11.80 -4.89 -4.25
N MET A 338 11.97 -3.59 -4.50
CA MET A 338 13.27 -2.94 -4.62
C MET A 338 13.91 -2.85 -3.23
N ARG A 339 15.13 -3.35 -3.10
CA ARG A 339 15.96 -3.21 -1.89
C ARG A 339 17.17 -2.34 -2.20
N SER A 340 17.79 -1.75 -1.18
CA SER A 340 18.97 -0.88 -1.33
C SER A 340 20.13 -1.53 -2.13
N TYR A 341 20.18 -2.85 -2.17
CA TYR A 341 21.23 -3.65 -2.82
C TYR A 341 20.72 -4.59 -3.93
N GLN A 342 19.41 -4.60 -4.24
CA GLN A 342 18.84 -5.49 -5.25
C GLN A 342 17.73 -4.80 -6.05
N LYS A 343 17.82 -4.85 -7.39
CA LYS A 343 16.74 -4.40 -8.27
C LYS A 343 15.53 -5.33 -8.13
N ALA A 344 14.34 -4.75 -8.07
CA ALA A 344 13.09 -5.50 -8.10
C ALA A 344 13.02 -6.40 -9.35
N ARG A 345 12.62 -7.64 -9.15
CA ARG A 345 12.28 -8.57 -10.24
C ARG A 345 10.86 -8.32 -10.71
N THR A 346 10.60 -8.59 -11.98
CA THR A 346 9.20 -8.62 -12.45
C THR A 346 8.48 -9.82 -11.82
N PRO A 347 7.13 -9.78 -11.69
CA PRO A 347 6.35 -10.91 -11.18
C PRO A 347 6.72 -12.25 -11.84
N ARG A 348 6.82 -12.27 -13.17
CA ARG A 348 7.24 -13.46 -13.93
C ARG A 348 8.64 -13.96 -13.54
N GLN A 349 9.63 -13.07 -13.43
CA GLN A 349 10.98 -13.43 -13.00
C GLN A 349 11.00 -13.98 -11.57
N ALA A 350 10.18 -13.41 -10.67
CA ALA A 350 10.04 -13.90 -9.31
C ALA A 350 9.51 -15.34 -9.29
N LEU A 351 8.43 -15.61 -10.01
CA LEU A 351 7.86 -16.95 -10.13
C LEU A 351 8.85 -17.96 -10.75
N GLU A 352 9.63 -17.57 -11.77
CA GLU A 352 10.68 -18.42 -12.35
C GLU A 352 11.78 -18.76 -11.33
N ILE A 353 12.16 -17.81 -10.45
CA ILE A 353 13.12 -18.07 -9.36
C ILE A 353 12.50 -19.00 -8.33
N MET A 354 11.25 -18.75 -7.91
CA MET A 354 10.56 -19.56 -6.91
C MET A 354 10.39 -21.01 -7.36
N ARG A 355 10.10 -21.27 -8.64
CA ARG A 355 10.09 -22.65 -9.20
C ARG A 355 11.44 -23.35 -9.06
N LYS A 356 12.57 -22.62 -9.16
CA LYS A 356 13.91 -23.19 -8.93
C LYS A 356 14.20 -23.48 -7.45
N LEU A 357 13.50 -22.82 -6.54
CA LEU A 357 13.58 -23.00 -5.10
C LEU A 357 12.61 -24.10 -4.59
N ALA A 358 11.63 -24.46 -5.41
CA ALA A 358 10.63 -25.49 -5.08
C ALA A 358 11.29 -26.85 -4.79
N GLY A 359 10.79 -27.55 -3.78
CA GLY A 359 11.34 -28.81 -3.29
C GLY A 359 12.60 -28.68 -2.41
N LYS A 360 13.12 -27.46 -2.26
CA LYS A 360 14.24 -27.14 -1.36
C LYS A 360 13.78 -26.11 -0.30
N SER A 361 13.87 -24.85 -0.66
CA SER A 361 13.49 -23.77 0.27
C SER A 361 11.97 -23.61 0.36
N LEU A 362 11.24 -23.82 -0.71
CA LEU A 362 9.80 -23.59 -0.83
C LEU A 362 9.05 -24.90 -1.11
N ASP A 363 7.83 -24.97 -0.61
CA ASP A 363 6.89 -26.04 -0.93
C ASP A 363 6.49 -25.96 -2.41
N PRO A 364 6.66 -27.02 -3.22
CA PRO A 364 6.37 -27.00 -4.66
C PRO A 364 4.89 -26.76 -4.98
N ASP A 365 3.98 -27.34 -4.19
CA ASP A 365 2.54 -27.23 -4.42
C ASP A 365 2.07 -25.81 -4.12
N LEU A 366 2.62 -25.19 -3.08
CA LEU A 366 2.33 -23.78 -2.73
C LEU A 366 2.93 -22.80 -3.73
N VAL A 367 4.08 -23.08 -4.33
CA VAL A 367 4.62 -22.26 -5.42
C VAL A 367 3.70 -22.29 -6.64
N GLU A 368 3.22 -23.47 -7.04
CA GLU A 368 2.24 -23.59 -8.14
C GLU A 368 0.93 -22.89 -7.79
N LEU A 369 0.47 -23.03 -6.56
CA LEU A 369 -0.74 -22.35 -6.08
C LEU A 369 -0.61 -20.83 -6.09
N MET A 370 0.52 -20.30 -5.63
CA MET A 370 0.82 -18.87 -5.68
C MET A 370 0.77 -18.35 -7.12
N GLU A 371 1.37 -19.08 -8.05
CA GLU A 371 1.30 -18.74 -9.47
C GLU A 371 -0.14 -18.71 -9.99
N ARG A 372 -0.97 -19.66 -9.60
CA ARG A 372 -2.40 -19.67 -9.94
C ARG A 372 -3.16 -18.53 -9.30
N SER A 373 -2.83 -18.18 -8.07
CA SER A 373 -3.49 -17.11 -7.33
C SER A 373 -3.20 -15.72 -7.88
N LEU A 374 -1.96 -15.50 -8.34
CA LEU A 374 -1.51 -14.20 -8.85
C LEU A 374 -1.72 -14.05 -10.35
N GLY A 375 -1.76 -15.16 -11.10
CA GLY A 375 -1.60 -15.17 -12.55
C GLY A 375 -0.16 -14.87 -12.98
N VAL A 376 0.13 -15.10 -14.26
CA VAL A 376 1.46 -14.82 -14.85
C VAL A 376 1.74 -13.31 -14.90
N TYR A 377 0.71 -12.52 -15.04
CA TYR A 377 0.72 -11.07 -15.06
C TYR A 377 -0.30 -10.54 -14.06
N PRO A 378 0.10 -10.36 -12.79
CA PRO A 378 -0.80 -9.84 -11.76
C PRO A 378 -1.39 -8.46 -12.11
N VAL A 379 -2.55 -8.14 -11.56
CA VAL A 379 -3.16 -6.81 -11.68
C VAL A 379 -2.18 -5.72 -11.25
N GLY A 380 -2.10 -4.63 -12.03
CA GLY A 380 -1.11 -3.57 -11.85
C GLY A 380 0.21 -3.80 -12.59
N THR A 381 0.44 -4.96 -13.19
CA THR A 381 1.64 -5.20 -14.01
C THR A 381 1.59 -4.41 -15.32
N MET A 382 2.60 -3.58 -15.58
CA MET A 382 2.77 -2.95 -16.89
C MET A 382 3.32 -3.94 -17.90
N VAL A 383 2.70 -4.01 -19.07
CA VAL A 383 3.04 -4.94 -20.15
C VAL A 383 3.17 -4.24 -21.49
N ARG A 384 4.04 -4.78 -22.36
CA ARG A 384 4.16 -4.40 -23.76
C ARG A 384 3.57 -5.49 -24.64
N LEU A 385 2.79 -5.08 -25.61
CA LEU A 385 2.11 -5.96 -26.55
C LEU A 385 2.92 -6.12 -27.86
N ASN A 386 2.57 -7.16 -28.63
CA ASN A 386 3.09 -7.39 -30.00
C ASN A 386 2.78 -6.23 -30.93
N THR A 387 1.75 -5.44 -30.64
CA THR A 387 1.37 -4.22 -31.35
C THR A 387 2.24 -3.01 -30.96
N MET A 388 3.20 -3.17 -30.05
CA MET A 388 4.05 -2.12 -29.43
C MET A 388 3.30 -1.20 -28.47
N GLU A 389 2.00 -1.36 -28.30
CA GLU A 389 1.21 -0.69 -27.27
C GLU A 389 1.70 -1.07 -25.87
N VAL A 390 1.59 -0.16 -24.90
CA VAL A 390 1.90 -0.42 -23.49
C VAL A 390 0.63 -0.21 -22.65
N GLY A 391 0.33 -1.17 -21.82
CA GLY A 391 -0.84 -1.13 -20.93
C GLY A 391 -0.55 -1.68 -19.53
N VAL A 392 -1.55 -1.60 -18.67
CA VAL A 392 -1.55 -2.16 -17.31
C VAL A 392 -2.59 -3.26 -17.24
N VAL A 393 -2.26 -4.35 -16.57
CA VAL A 393 -3.22 -5.43 -16.25
C VAL A 393 -4.23 -4.90 -15.23
N THR A 394 -5.52 -5.02 -15.56
CA THR A 394 -6.63 -4.53 -14.72
C THR A 394 -7.44 -5.65 -14.06
N ALA A 395 -7.45 -6.83 -14.65
CA ALA A 395 -8.05 -8.02 -14.06
C ALA A 395 -7.34 -9.28 -14.56
N THR A 396 -7.31 -10.30 -13.71
CA THR A 396 -6.80 -11.63 -14.05
C THR A 396 -7.96 -12.62 -14.12
N PRO A 397 -7.94 -13.59 -15.06
CA PRO A 397 -8.96 -14.61 -15.12
C PRO A 397 -8.98 -15.50 -13.87
N ASP A 398 -10.14 -16.01 -13.49
CA ASP A 398 -10.27 -16.94 -12.38
C ASP A 398 -9.33 -18.15 -12.54
N GLY A 399 -8.61 -18.46 -11.44
CA GLY A 399 -7.62 -19.55 -11.42
C GLY A 399 -6.33 -19.25 -12.17
N GLY A 400 -6.05 -17.98 -12.54
CA GLY A 400 -4.78 -17.55 -13.16
C GLY A 400 -4.53 -18.12 -14.56
N LYS A 401 -5.48 -18.84 -15.13
CA LYS A 401 -5.40 -19.45 -16.48
C LYS A 401 -6.17 -18.60 -17.47
N GLY A 402 -5.49 -18.03 -18.42
CA GLY A 402 -6.08 -17.24 -19.51
C GLY A 402 -5.39 -15.90 -19.70
N GLU A 403 -5.88 -15.15 -20.66
CA GLU A 403 -5.35 -13.83 -20.99
C GLU A 403 -6.00 -12.77 -20.07
N PRO A 404 -5.18 -11.86 -19.49
CA PRO A 404 -5.69 -10.83 -18.62
C PRO A 404 -6.42 -9.71 -19.38
N MET A 405 -7.25 -8.96 -18.67
CA MET A 405 -7.78 -7.67 -19.13
C MET A 405 -6.72 -6.59 -18.96
N LEU A 406 -6.64 -5.67 -19.91
CA LEU A 406 -5.68 -4.57 -19.90
C LEU A 406 -6.35 -3.22 -20.08
N ALA A 407 -5.75 -2.19 -19.49
CA ALA A 407 -5.94 -0.80 -19.87
C ALA A 407 -4.71 -0.34 -20.69
N ILE A 408 -4.85 -0.06 -21.98
CA ILE A 408 -3.79 0.49 -22.81
C ILE A 408 -3.61 1.96 -22.47
N LEU A 409 -2.36 2.36 -22.25
CA LEU A 409 -1.97 3.70 -21.82
C LEU A 409 -1.18 4.45 -22.88
N PHE A 410 -0.41 3.71 -23.70
CA PHE A 410 0.43 4.27 -24.76
C PHE A 410 0.14 3.56 -26.07
N ASP A 411 0.07 4.36 -27.12
CA ASP A 411 -0.08 3.88 -28.49
C ASP A 411 1.17 3.16 -29.00
N ARG A 412 1.11 2.68 -30.26
CA ARG A 412 2.22 1.99 -30.95
C ARG A 412 3.48 2.84 -31.11
N SER A 413 3.31 4.15 -31.10
CA SER A 413 4.41 5.13 -31.24
C SER A 413 4.98 5.56 -29.88
N GLY A 414 4.41 5.09 -28.76
CA GLY A 414 4.81 5.44 -27.40
C GLY A 414 4.20 6.74 -26.88
N ASN A 415 3.20 7.31 -27.57
CA ASN A 415 2.49 8.49 -27.10
C ASN A 415 1.43 8.08 -26.08
N PRO A 416 1.22 8.85 -24.99
CA PRO A 416 0.15 8.58 -24.04
C PRO A 416 -1.22 8.76 -24.70
N LEU A 417 -2.15 7.86 -24.40
CA LEU A 417 -3.56 8.02 -24.79
C LEU A 417 -4.24 9.09 -23.93
N ALA A 418 -5.22 9.78 -24.48
CA ALA A 418 -6.01 10.78 -23.76
C ALA A 418 -6.84 10.16 -22.62
N ALA A 419 -7.23 8.90 -22.76
CA ALA A 419 -7.86 8.07 -21.73
C ALA A 419 -7.40 6.63 -21.88
N PRO A 420 -7.31 5.83 -20.78
CA PRO A 420 -7.01 4.41 -20.85
C PRO A 420 -8.04 3.67 -21.73
N LEU A 421 -7.56 2.77 -22.58
CA LEU A 421 -8.42 1.95 -23.43
C LEU A 421 -8.49 0.54 -22.89
N GLY A 422 -9.66 0.13 -22.38
CA GLY A 422 -9.93 -1.25 -21.95
C GLY A 422 -9.86 -2.22 -23.13
N VAL A 423 -9.12 -3.32 -22.96
CA VAL A 423 -8.99 -4.39 -23.97
C VAL A 423 -9.01 -5.76 -23.33
N ASP A 424 -9.74 -6.68 -23.93
CA ASP A 424 -9.66 -8.12 -23.66
C ASP A 424 -8.66 -8.73 -24.66
N LEU A 425 -7.63 -9.39 -24.16
CA LEU A 425 -6.63 -10.05 -25.03
C LEU A 425 -7.20 -11.28 -25.75
N LYS A 426 -8.38 -11.76 -25.35
CA LYS A 426 -9.07 -12.85 -26.06
C LYS A 426 -9.72 -12.39 -27.37
N GLU A 427 -9.87 -11.07 -27.59
CA GLU A 427 -10.46 -10.55 -28.82
C GLU A 427 -9.68 -11.02 -30.04
N PRO A 428 -10.31 -11.76 -30.97
CA PRO A 428 -9.67 -12.21 -32.18
C PRO A 428 -9.50 -11.04 -33.16
N ASP A 429 -8.42 -11.06 -33.90
CA ASP A 429 -8.27 -10.24 -35.08
C ASP A 429 -9.30 -10.67 -36.13
N PRO A 430 -10.17 -9.74 -36.65
CA PRO A 430 -11.22 -10.09 -37.58
C PRO A 430 -10.74 -10.70 -38.88
N SER A 431 -9.48 -10.45 -39.27
CA SER A 431 -8.90 -10.91 -40.54
C SER A 431 -8.26 -12.30 -40.41
N SER A 432 -7.69 -12.64 -39.26
CA SER A 432 -6.90 -13.86 -39.06
C SER A 432 -7.52 -14.86 -38.10
N GLY A 433 -8.53 -14.47 -37.29
CA GLY A 433 -9.12 -15.29 -36.23
C GLY A 433 -8.17 -15.59 -35.06
N ARG A 434 -6.94 -15.05 -35.08
CA ARG A 434 -5.93 -15.18 -34.00
C ARG A 434 -6.07 -14.02 -33.02
N PRO A 435 -5.57 -14.15 -31.78
CA PRO A 435 -5.55 -13.03 -30.84
C PRO A 435 -4.90 -11.81 -31.49
N ARG A 436 -5.59 -10.68 -31.47
CA ARG A 436 -5.13 -9.41 -32.04
C ARG A 436 -3.91 -8.87 -31.28
N ARG A 437 -3.92 -9.06 -29.97
CA ARG A 437 -2.89 -8.59 -29.04
C ARG A 437 -2.35 -9.75 -28.22
N MET A 438 -1.03 -9.76 -28.01
CA MET A 438 -0.32 -10.73 -27.17
C MET A 438 0.72 -9.98 -26.34
N ILE A 439 0.89 -10.39 -25.08
CA ILE A 439 1.92 -9.82 -24.21
C ILE A 439 3.30 -10.32 -24.64
N LEU A 440 4.18 -9.40 -25.02
CA LEU A 440 5.59 -9.69 -25.31
C LEU A 440 6.44 -9.77 -24.04
N GLY A 441 6.09 -8.96 -23.03
CA GLY A 441 6.83 -8.91 -21.78
C GLY A 441 6.38 -7.80 -20.87
N THR A 442 6.96 -7.76 -19.68
CA THR A 442 6.68 -6.73 -18.66
C THR A 442 7.52 -5.49 -18.91
N VAL A 443 6.97 -4.32 -18.62
CA VAL A 443 7.62 -3.01 -18.66
C VAL A 443 7.88 -2.56 -17.23
N ASN A 444 9.06 -1.98 -16.99
CA ASN A 444 9.34 -1.41 -15.68
C ASN A 444 8.56 -0.08 -15.51
N PRO A 445 7.65 0.04 -14.51
CA PRO A 445 6.89 1.27 -14.28
C PRO A 445 7.76 2.51 -14.07
N LEU A 446 8.98 2.36 -13.55
CA LEU A 446 9.93 3.46 -13.37
C LEU A 446 10.39 4.11 -14.69
N MET A 447 10.21 3.43 -15.82
CA MET A 447 10.47 3.99 -17.17
C MET A 447 9.33 4.90 -17.65
N HIS A 448 8.20 4.91 -16.94
CA HIS A 448 7.01 5.71 -17.22
C HIS A 448 6.53 6.43 -15.94
N PRO A 449 7.31 7.38 -15.39
CA PRO A 449 7.04 7.99 -14.09
C PRO A 449 5.74 8.83 -14.03
N THR A 450 5.17 9.16 -15.18
CA THR A 450 3.89 9.88 -15.29
C THR A 450 2.67 8.97 -15.17
N VAL A 451 2.87 7.65 -15.12
CA VAL A 451 1.78 6.67 -15.02
C VAL A 451 1.45 6.39 -13.56
N SER A 452 0.27 6.80 -13.11
CA SER A 452 -0.29 6.38 -11.83
C SER A 452 -1.05 5.06 -12.02
N ILE A 453 -0.43 3.94 -11.65
CA ILE A 453 -1.08 2.62 -11.74
C ILE A 453 -2.34 2.58 -10.89
N SER A 454 -2.30 3.16 -9.67
CA SER A 454 -3.46 3.24 -8.78
C SER A 454 -4.61 4.04 -9.38
N GLY A 455 -4.33 5.21 -9.96
CA GLY A 455 -5.37 6.02 -10.63
C GLY A 455 -5.98 5.32 -11.86
N ILE A 456 -5.19 4.51 -12.58
CA ILE A 456 -5.68 3.73 -13.72
C ILE A 456 -6.58 2.59 -13.25
N LEU A 457 -6.17 1.85 -12.23
CA LEU A 457 -6.96 0.73 -11.71
C LEU A 457 -8.30 1.24 -11.14
N GLN A 458 -8.30 2.39 -10.51
CA GLN A 458 -9.51 3.07 -10.04
C GLN A 458 -10.42 3.48 -11.21
N ALA A 459 -9.87 4.06 -12.27
CA ALA A 459 -10.64 4.52 -13.44
C ALA A 459 -11.24 3.39 -14.31
N VAL A 460 -10.72 2.17 -14.20
CA VAL A 460 -11.14 1.01 -15.03
C VAL A 460 -12.03 0.04 -14.24
N SER A 461 -12.11 0.17 -12.91
CA SER A 461 -13.00 -0.64 -12.05
C SER A 461 -14.47 -0.16 -12.06
N VAL A 462 -14.81 0.83 -12.88
CA VAL A 462 -16.16 1.39 -13.07
C VAL A 462 -16.93 0.66 -14.18
#